data_26d26734a8e8f94dd8d20d9ea3b0b0e5
#
_entry.id   26d26734a8e8f94dd8d20d9ea3b0b0e5
#
_cell.length_a   1.000
_cell.length_b   1.000
_cell.length_c   1.000
_cell.angle_alpha   90.00
_cell.angle_beta   90.00
_cell.angle_gamma   90.00
#
_symmetry.space_group_name_H-M   'P 1'
#
loop_
_entity.id
_entity.type
_entity.pdbx_description
1 polymer ?
#
loop_
_entity_poly.entity_id
_entity_poly.type
_entity_poly.pdbx_seq_one_letter_code
_entity_poly.pdbx_strand_id
1 'polypeptide(L)'
;DSCASVQRRGNWSAVARGHSRYLWAAEHYLGHNLYGRYLAHGSLQILTAAPGQMVTPATSGWQQEGFDWNRIPGVTSIHLPLEQLKAKVMNVDTFSGMEEMLYSDEAFAGGLSQKRENGNFGMKLHEHDKYNGSHRARKSFHFIDGMIVCLGSDIENTNTAYPTETTIFQLAVTDKAGHDYWNDYRGEGKIW
;
A
#
# COMPACT_ATOMS: atom_id res chain seq x y z
N ASP A 1 -14.67 10.53 -5.17
CA ASP A 1 -14.46 10.39 -3.76
C ASP A 1 -13.82 9.06 -3.31
N SER A 2 -13.02 8.42 -4.16
CA SER A 2 -12.49 7.07 -3.90
C SER A 2 -11.14 7.05 -3.17
N CYS A 3 -10.60 8.18 -2.73
CA CYS A 3 -9.24 8.29 -2.18
C CYS A 3 -8.20 7.48 -2.98
N ALA A 4 -8.32 7.48 -4.30
CA ALA A 4 -7.43 6.76 -5.20
C ALA A 4 -7.21 7.52 -6.50
N SER A 5 -6.09 7.23 -7.14
CA SER A 5 -5.76 7.70 -8.48
C SER A 5 -5.27 6.56 -9.35
N VAL A 6 -5.68 6.53 -10.61
CA VAL A 6 -5.32 5.50 -11.56
C VAL A 6 -4.66 6.12 -12.77
N GLN A 7 -3.48 5.59 -13.12
CA GLN A 7 -2.78 5.90 -14.38
C GLN A 7 -2.73 4.64 -15.24
N ARG A 8 -3.05 4.78 -16.52
CA ARG A 8 -2.91 3.69 -17.50
C ARG A 8 -2.05 4.14 -18.66
N ARG A 9 -1.08 3.32 -19.06
CA ARG A 9 -0.19 3.57 -20.19
C ARG A 9 0.17 2.24 -20.85
N GLY A 10 -0.18 2.11 -22.12
CA GLY A 10 0.16 0.89 -22.89
C GLY A 10 -0.31 -0.39 -22.16
N ASN A 11 0.63 -1.21 -21.77
CA ASN A 11 0.42 -2.52 -21.15
C ASN A 11 0.56 -2.52 -19.61
N TRP A 12 0.53 -1.35 -18.96
CA TRP A 12 0.56 -1.23 -17.52
C TRP A 12 -0.48 -0.25 -16.98
N SER A 13 -0.83 -0.42 -15.75
CA SER A 13 -1.59 0.56 -14.97
C SER A 13 -1.04 0.65 -13.55
N ALA A 14 -1.11 1.84 -12.98
CA ALA A 14 -0.76 2.08 -11.59
C ALA A 14 -1.96 2.63 -10.82
N VAL A 15 -2.15 2.14 -9.61
CA VAL A 15 -3.21 2.58 -8.70
C VAL A 15 -2.57 3.05 -7.41
N ALA A 16 -2.61 4.36 -7.16
CA ALA A 16 -2.28 4.93 -5.86
C ALA A 16 -3.54 4.97 -4.99
N ARG A 17 -3.45 4.50 -3.76
CA ARG A 17 -4.58 4.44 -2.83
C ARG A 17 -4.23 5.02 -1.47
N GLY A 18 -5.14 5.79 -0.93
CA GLY A 18 -5.10 6.34 0.41
C GLY A 18 -6.41 6.18 1.16
N HIS A 19 -6.51 6.80 2.30
CA HIS A 19 -7.73 6.89 3.11
C HIS A 19 -7.84 8.27 3.75
N SER A 20 -8.97 8.52 4.39
CA SER A 20 -9.24 9.78 5.06
C SER A 20 -10.33 9.58 6.13
N ARG A 21 -10.79 10.67 6.72
CA ARG A 21 -11.96 10.63 7.61
C ARG A 21 -13.28 10.29 6.92
N TYR A 22 -13.30 10.28 5.59
CA TYR A 22 -14.51 10.03 4.78
C TYR A 22 -14.51 8.66 4.10
N LEU A 23 -13.34 8.02 4.03
CA LEU A 23 -13.18 6.70 3.43
C LEU A 23 -12.16 5.90 4.23
N TRP A 24 -12.56 4.73 4.72
CA TRP A 24 -11.71 3.86 5.53
C TRP A 24 -10.50 3.29 4.77
N ALA A 25 -9.43 3.01 5.52
CA ALA A 25 -8.20 2.44 5.00
C ALA A 25 -8.38 0.99 4.59
N ALA A 26 -9.03 0.23 5.46
CA ALA A 26 -9.29 -1.18 5.28
C ALA A 26 -10.59 -1.56 5.99
N GLU A 27 -11.22 -2.58 5.49
CA GLU A 27 -12.41 -3.20 6.03
C GLU A 27 -12.07 -4.66 6.36
N HIS A 28 -12.23 -5.04 7.61
CA HIS A 28 -11.91 -6.37 8.10
C HIS A 28 -13.16 -7.01 8.71
N TYR A 29 -13.32 -8.29 8.49
CA TYR A 29 -14.38 -9.07 9.07
C TYR A 29 -13.82 -10.22 9.90
N LEU A 30 -14.57 -10.63 10.91
CA LEU A 30 -14.22 -11.81 11.70
C LEU A 30 -14.04 -13.04 10.81
N GLY A 31 -12.82 -13.61 10.84
CA GLY A 31 -12.45 -14.74 10.01
C GLY A 31 -12.02 -14.43 8.58
N HIS A 32 -12.07 -13.16 8.14
CA HIS A 32 -11.70 -12.76 6.79
C HIS A 32 -10.81 -11.52 6.78
N ASN A 33 -9.82 -11.50 5.85
CA ASN A 33 -8.99 -10.32 5.55
C ASN A 33 -8.35 -9.66 6.79
N LEU A 34 -7.76 -10.42 7.70
CA LEU A 34 -7.28 -9.88 8.97
C LEU A 34 -5.93 -9.15 8.88
N TYR A 35 -5.27 -9.12 7.73
CA TYR A 35 -3.93 -8.55 7.56
C TYR A 35 -3.88 -7.32 6.64
N GLY A 36 -5.03 -6.85 6.18
CA GLY A 36 -5.13 -5.73 5.24
C GLY A 36 -4.95 -4.33 5.84
N ARG A 37 -4.50 -4.20 7.08
CA ARG A 37 -4.42 -2.94 7.83
C ARG A 37 -3.75 -1.80 7.07
N TYR A 38 -2.72 -2.09 6.31
CA TYR A 38 -1.92 -1.08 5.61
C TYR A 38 -2.32 -0.84 4.15
N LEU A 39 -3.39 -1.47 3.65
CA LEU A 39 -3.78 -1.43 2.22
C LEU A 39 -3.97 -0.02 1.65
N ALA A 40 -4.29 0.96 2.46
CA ALA A 40 -4.49 2.33 2.03
C ALA A 40 -3.57 3.35 2.73
N HIS A 41 -2.43 2.90 3.27
CA HIS A 41 -1.41 3.79 3.85
C HIS A 41 -0.49 4.39 2.77
N GLY A 42 -1.08 4.85 1.66
CA GLY A 42 -0.34 5.34 0.50
C GLY A 42 0.25 4.19 -0.31
N SER A 43 -0.56 3.19 -0.62
CA SER A 43 -0.13 2.09 -1.49
C SER A 43 -0.05 2.50 -2.95
N LEU A 44 0.85 1.86 -3.68
CA LEU A 44 1.02 2.00 -5.13
C LEU A 44 1.08 0.61 -5.76
N GLN A 45 -0.02 0.16 -6.32
CA GLN A 45 -0.06 -1.10 -7.05
C GLN A 45 0.22 -0.84 -8.54
N ILE A 46 1.21 -1.52 -9.08
CA ILE A 46 1.53 -1.50 -10.50
C ILE A 46 1.13 -2.84 -11.11
N LEU A 47 0.22 -2.80 -12.07
CA LEU A 47 -0.26 -3.94 -12.81
C LEU A 47 0.33 -3.91 -14.22
N THR A 48 0.91 -5.01 -14.65
CA THR A 48 1.58 -5.12 -15.95
C THR A 48 1.39 -6.50 -16.57
N ALA A 49 1.63 -6.60 -17.87
CA ALA A 49 1.68 -7.86 -18.59
C ALA A 49 2.62 -7.72 -19.79
N ALA A 50 3.10 -8.83 -20.31
CA ALA A 50 3.80 -8.84 -21.59
C ALA A 50 2.85 -8.43 -22.72
N PRO A 51 3.37 -7.89 -23.83
CA PRO A 51 2.55 -7.52 -24.99
C PRO A 51 1.64 -8.68 -25.45
N GLY A 52 0.35 -8.39 -25.62
CA GLY A 52 -0.65 -9.37 -26.01
C GLY A 52 -1.20 -10.26 -24.88
N GLN A 53 -0.71 -10.11 -23.67
CA GLN A 53 -1.26 -10.81 -22.50
C GLN A 53 -2.25 -9.93 -21.74
N MET A 54 -3.18 -10.59 -21.05
CA MET A 54 -4.10 -9.91 -20.13
C MET A 54 -3.35 -9.46 -18.88
N VAL A 55 -3.57 -8.23 -18.46
CA VAL A 55 -3.06 -7.71 -17.19
C VAL A 55 -3.86 -8.31 -16.02
N THR A 56 -3.19 -9.06 -15.18
CA THR A 56 -3.76 -9.70 -13.99
C THR A 56 -2.81 -9.49 -12.79
N PRO A 57 -3.25 -9.76 -11.56
CA PRO A 57 -2.33 -9.79 -10.43
C PRO A 57 -1.16 -10.76 -10.64
N ALA A 58 -1.40 -11.95 -11.14
CA ALA A 58 -0.37 -12.96 -11.40
C ALA A 58 0.65 -12.51 -12.46
N THR A 59 0.20 -11.91 -13.58
CA THR A 59 1.13 -11.36 -14.59
C THR A 59 1.92 -10.17 -14.08
N SER A 60 1.46 -9.56 -12.98
CA SER A 60 2.10 -8.41 -12.32
C SER A 60 3.01 -8.84 -11.16
N GLY A 61 3.29 -10.13 -11.00
CA GLY A 61 4.16 -10.65 -9.96
C GLY A 61 3.54 -10.70 -8.57
N TRP A 62 2.20 -10.65 -8.47
CA TRP A 62 1.52 -10.83 -7.19
C TRP A 62 1.08 -12.29 -7.00
N GLN A 63 1.33 -12.80 -5.82
CA GLN A 63 0.74 -14.05 -5.33
C GLN A 63 0.48 -13.93 -3.82
N GLN A 64 -0.47 -14.71 -3.32
CA GLN A 64 -0.86 -14.66 -1.91
C GLN A 64 0.13 -15.38 -1.01
N GLU A 65 0.65 -16.50 -1.47
CA GLU A 65 1.59 -17.32 -0.73
C GLU A 65 2.91 -16.56 -0.55
N GLY A 66 3.34 -16.42 0.70
CA GLY A 66 4.56 -15.71 1.05
C GLY A 66 4.48 -14.18 1.01
N PHE A 67 3.29 -13.61 0.75
CA PHE A 67 3.14 -12.16 0.75
C PHE A 67 3.32 -11.59 2.17
N ASP A 68 4.24 -10.65 2.31
CA ASP A 68 4.44 -9.91 3.55
C ASP A 68 3.46 -8.72 3.63
N TRP A 69 2.46 -8.85 4.45
CA TRP A 69 1.41 -7.83 4.64
C TRP A 69 1.88 -6.55 5.33
N ASN A 70 3.09 -6.52 5.88
CA ASN A 70 3.75 -5.28 6.30
C ASN A 70 4.28 -4.48 5.10
N ARG A 71 4.65 -5.18 4.01
CA ARG A 71 5.39 -4.62 2.87
C ARG A 71 4.53 -4.46 1.62
N ILE A 72 3.42 -3.78 1.75
CA ILE A 72 2.58 -3.43 0.61
C ILE A 72 3.29 -2.35 -0.22
N PRO A 73 3.47 -2.52 -1.54
CA PRO A 73 4.16 -1.55 -2.38
C PRO A 73 3.63 -0.12 -2.23
N GLY A 74 4.55 0.84 -2.12
CA GLY A 74 4.26 2.25 -1.91
C GLY A 74 3.99 2.64 -0.45
N VAL A 75 3.63 1.69 0.40
CA VAL A 75 3.22 1.96 1.79
C VAL A 75 4.41 2.36 2.65
N THR A 76 4.18 3.33 3.55
CA THR A 76 5.03 3.60 4.71
C THR A 76 4.31 3.05 5.94
N SER A 77 4.93 2.12 6.63
CA SER A 77 4.32 1.38 7.75
C SER A 77 5.35 1.01 8.81
N ILE A 78 4.86 0.61 9.98
CA ILE A 78 5.67 0.01 11.03
C ILE A 78 5.67 -1.51 10.78
N HIS A 79 6.87 -2.10 10.66
CA HIS A 79 7.02 -3.54 10.42
C HIS A 79 6.74 -4.34 11.68
N LEU A 80 5.55 -4.87 11.81
CA LEU A 80 5.08 -5.54 13.01
C LEU A 80 5.19 -7.07 12.90
N PRO A 81 5.37 -7.78 14.01
CA PRO A 81 5.08 -9.21 14.05
C PRO A 81 3.65 -9.49 13.60
N LEU A 82 3.43 -10.61 12.90
CA LEU A 82 2.16 -10.93 12.26
C LEU A 82 0.96 -10.87 13.24
N GLU A 83 1.14 -11.31 14.47
CA GLU A 83 0.10 -11.26 15.50
C GLU A 83 -0.27 -9.83 15.93
N GLN A 84 0.65 -8.89 15.82
CA GLN A 84 0.37 -7.48 16.09
C GLN A 84 -0.20 -6.74 14.88
N LEU A 85 0.12 -7.21 13.67
CA LEU A 85 -0.44 -6.70 12.43
C LEU A 85 -1.91 -7.07 12.28
N LYS A 86 -2.29 -8.23 12.81
CA LYS A 86 -3.65 -8.77 12.71
C LYS A 86 -4.72 -7.78 13.18
N ALA A 87 -5.76 -7.63 12.39
CA ALA A 87 -6.88 -6.75 12.67
C ALA A 87 -7.62 -7.14 13.95
N LYS A 88 -8.00 -6.13 14.73
CA LYS A 88 -8.77 -6.27 15.95
C LYS A 88 -10.23 -5.94 15.64
N VAL A 89 -10.94 -6.87 15.03
CA VAL A 89 -12.27 -6.68 14.44
C VAL A 89 -13.39 -6.37 15.44
N MET A 90 -13.05 -6.03 16.67
CA MET A 90 -14.02 -5.68 17.70
C MET A 90 -13.78 -4.25 18.18
N ASN A 91 -14.86 -3.49 18.31
CA ASN A 91 -14.88 -2.19 18.99
C ASN A 91 -14.14 -1.03 18.30
N VAL A 92 -14.09 -0.99 16.97
CA VAL A 92 -13.65 0.18 16.21
C VAL A 92 -14.51 0.36 14.96
N ASP A 93 -15.17 1.50 14.85
CA ASP A 93 -15.94 1.92 13.68
C ASP A 93 -16.73 0.79 13.02
N THR A 94 -17.49 0.06 13.83
CA THR A 94 -18.20 -1.13 13.39
C THR A 94 -19.71 -0.89 13.28
N PHE A 95 -20.38 -1.65 12.40
CA PHE A 95 -21.83 -1.70 12.30
C PHE A 95 -22.44 -2.82 13.12
N SER A 96 -21.84 -4.00 13.09
CA SER A 96 -22.36 -5.20 13.76
C SER A 96 -21.53 -5.64 14.96
N GLY A 97 -20.34 -5.07 15.16
CA GLY A 97 -19.38 -5.50 16.17
C GLY A 97 -18.49 -6.66 15.73
N MET A 98 -18.61 -7.11 14.49
CA MET A 98 -17.82 -8.21 13.91
C MET A 98 -16.93 -7.77 12.74
N GLU A 99 -16.95 -6.51 12.41
CA GLU A 99 -16.10 -5.87 11.39
C GLU A 99 -15.31 -4.71 11.97
N GLU A 100 -14.30 -4.30 11.25
CA GLU A 100 -13.48 -3.14 11.55
C GLU A 100 -13.33 -2.29 10.30
N MET A 101 -13.63 -1.01 10.42
CA MET A 101 -13.36 0.00 9.41
C MET A 101 -12.49 1.07 10.02
N LEU A 102 -11.27 1.25 9.48
CA LEU A 102 -10.28 2.16 10.03
C LEU A 102 -10.31 3.51 9.30
N TYR A 103 -10.83 4.52 9.96
CA TYR A 103 -10.80 5.90 9.48
C TYR A 103 -9.57 6.62 10.02
N SER A 104 -9.17 7.68 9.32
CA SER A 104 -8.25 8.70 9.83
C SER A 104 -9.04 9.89 10.37
N ASP A 105 -8.41 10.73 11.19
CA ASP A 105 -8.93 12.07 11.49
C ASP A 105 -8.58 13.09 10.41
N GLU A 106 -7.68 12.75 9.49
CA GLU A 106 -7.24 13.61 8.40
C GLU A 106 -8.26 13.66 7.27
N ALA A 107 -8.54 14.86 6.78
CA ALA A 107 -9.49 15.08 5.69
C ALA A 107 -8.81 15.02 4.31
N PHE A 108 -7.48 15.16 4.26
CA PHE A 108 -6.75 15.30 3.00
C PHE A 108 -6.35 13.96 2.41
N ALA A 109 -7.09 13.52 1.40
CA ALA A 109 -6.69 12.50 0.46
C ALA A 109 -7.37 12.77 -0.88
N GLY A 110 -6.59 12.91 -1.95
CA GLY A 110 -7.14 13.20 -3.26
C GLY A 110 -6.07 13.59 -4.27
N GLY A 111 -6.50 13.88 -5.49
CA GLY A 111 -5.58 14.22 -6.56
C GLY A 111 -6.20 15.04 -7.66
N LEU A 112 -5.37 15.36 -8.63
CA LEU A 112 -5.72 16.09 -9.84
C LEU A 112 -5.37 15.27 -11.07
N SER A 113 -6.14 15.42 -12.12
CA SER A 113 -5.85 14.86 -13.43
C SER A 113 -5.79 15.97 -14.46
N GLN A 114 -4.73 15.96 -15.28
CA GLN A 114 -4.57 16.87 -16.41
C GLN A 114 -4.79 16.10 -17.71
N LYS A 115 -5.86 16.39 -18.41
CA LYS A 115 -6.21 15.82 -19.72
C LYS A 115 -6.21 14.28 -19.77
N ARG A 116 -6.31 13.61 -18.64
CA ARG A 116 -6.16 12.14 -18.48
C ARG A 116 -4.78 11.60 -18.87
N GLU A 117 -3.78 12.46 -19.00
CA GLU A 117 -2.41 12.10 -19.37
C GLU A 117 -1.47 12.12 -18.17
N ASN A 118 -1.53 13.20 -17.41
CA ASN A 118 -0.74 13.39 -16.21
C ASN A 118 -1.67 13.61 -15.01
N GLY A 119 -1.12 13.45 -13.82
CA GLY A 119 -1.88 13.68 -12.61
C GLY A 119 -1.05 13.51 -11.35
N ASN A 120 -1.70 13.70 -10.23
CA ASN A 120 -1.11 13.41 -8.95
C ASN A 120 -2.17 12.86 -7.99
N PHE A 121 -1.69 12.23 -6.94
CA PHE A 121 -2.45 11.87 -5.76
C PHE A 121 -1.64 12.20 -4.53
N GLY A 122 -2.26 12.76 -3.51
CA GLY A 122 -1.61 13.04 -2.25
C GLY A 122 -2.50 12.73 -1.07
N MET A 123 -1.90 12.40 0.05
CA MET A 123 -2.60 12.19 1.31
C MET A 123 -1.77 12.58 2.51
N LYS A 124 -2.44 12.91 3.58
CA LYS A 124 -1.88 12.87 4.92
C LYS A 124 -2.24 11.53 5.54
N LEU A 125 -1.22 10.74 5.84
CA LEU A 125 -1.37 9.51 6.60
C LEU A 125 -1.44 9.85 8.09
N HIS A 126 -2.45 9.33 8.76
CA HIS A 126 -2.53 9.28 10.21
C HIS A 126 -3.20 7.96 10.58
N GLU A 127 -2.44 7.08 11.19
CA GLU A 127 -2.97 5.79 11.61
C GLU A 127 -3.95 5.95 12.78
N HIS A 128 -4.97 5.12 12.81
CA HIS A 128 -6.01 5.14 13.83
C HIS A 128 -5.43 4.88 15.23
N ASP A 129 -5.92 5.59 16.24
CA ASP A 129 -5.44 5.54 17.63
C ASP A 129 -5.51 4.14 18.26
N LYS A 130 -6.42 3.29 17.82
CA LYS A 130 -6.51 1.90 18.26
C LYS A 130 -5.22 1.11 18.03
N TYR A 131 -4.42 1.51 17.03
CA TYR A 131 -3.16 0.86 16.68
C TYR A 131 -1.97 1.72 17.10
N ASN A 132 -1.59 2.67 16.25
CA ASN A 132 -0.53 3.61 16.58
C ASN A 132 -0.85 4.99 16.00
N GLY A 133 -1.66 5.75 16.69
CA GLY A 133 -2.05 7.10 16.30
C GLY A 133 -0.89 8.11 16.24
N SER A 134 0.32 7.75 16.67
CA SER A 134 1.51 8.57 16.46
C SER A 134 2.12 8.38 15.08
N HIS A 135 1.77 7.32 14.34
CA HIS A 135 2.31 7.07 13.03
C HIS A 135 1.64 7.99 12.00
N ARG A 136 2.44 8.88 11.45
CA ARG A 136 2.03 9.92 10.50
C ARG A 136 3.01 10.01 9.36
N ALA A 137 2.52 10.44 8.20
CA ALA A 137 3.34 10.78 7.03
C ALA A 137 2.56 11.68 6.08
N ARG A 138 3.27 12.38 5.20
CA ARG A 138 2.71 12.94 3.97
C ARG A 138 3.21 12.14 2.80
N LYS A 139 2.30 11.72 1.94
CA LYS A 139 2.62 10.90 0.76
C LYS A 139 2.02 11.50 -0.48
N SER A 140 2.78 11.47 -1.58
CA SER A 140 2.27 11.86 -2.87
C SER A 140 2.86 11.02 -4.00
N PHE A 141 2.06 10.85 -5.04
CA PHE A 141 2.40 10.13 -6.26
C PHE A 141 2.12 11.06 -7.43
N HIS A 142 3.11 11.26 -8.28
CA HIS A 142 3.02 12.14 -9.44
C HIS A 142 3.21 11.30 -10.70
N PHE A 143 2.20 11.30 -11.53
CA PHE A 143 2.16 10.57 -12.79
C PHE A 143 2.47 11.57 -13.91
N ILE A 144 3.67 11.50 -14.48
CA ILE A 144 4.17 12.49 -15.44
C ILE A 144 4.84 11.74 -16.60
N ASP A 145 4.32 11.89 -17.80
CA ASP A 145 4.90 11.33 -19.04
C ASP A 145 5.31 9.85 -18.96
N GLY A 146 4.49 9.04 -18.30
CA GLY A 146 4.74 7.60 -18.13
C GLY A 146 5.69 7.26 -17.00
N MET A 147 6.18 8.24 -16.25
CA MET A 147 6.92 8.05 -15.00
C MET A 147 6.01 8.21 -13.79
N ILE A 148 6.39 7.56 -12.70
CA ILE A 148 5.75 7.72 -11.40
C ILE A 148 6.80 8.20 -10.41
N VAL A 149 6.61 9.40 -9.86
CA VAL A 149 7.47 9.94 -8.80
C VAL A 149 6.73 9.81 -7.47
N CYS A 150 7.31 9.07 -6.54
CA CYS A 150 6.76 8.84 -5.20
C CYS A 150 7.52 9.68 -4.20
N LEU A 151 6.82 10.47 -3.40
CA LEU A 151 7.42 11.29 -2.36
C LEU A 151 6.79 10.96 -1.01
N GLY A 152 7.62 10.99 0.02
CA GLY A 152 7.21 10.87 1.43
C GLY A 152 7.94 11.89 2.28
N SER A 153 7.23 12.53 3.19
CA SER A 153 7.80 13.46 4.18
C SER A 153 7.07 13.37 5.52
N ASP A 154 7.64 14.01 6.52
CA ASP A 154 7.07 14.08 7.87
C ASP A 154 6.67 12.69 8.40
N ILE A 155 7.54 11.71 8.14
CA ILE A 155 7.35 10.33 8.59
C ILE A 155 7.76 10.27 10.05
N GLU A 156 6.80 10.01 10.92
CA GLU A 156 7.01 9.96 12.36
C GLU A 156 6.16 8.89 13.03
N ASN A 157 6.65 8.34 14.11
CA ASN A 157 5.89 7.54 15.07
C ASN A 157 6.65 7.41 16.39
N THR A 158 5.97 7.03 17.45
CA THR A 158 6.57 6.80 18.78
C THR A 158 6.95 5.35 19.04
N ASN A 159 6.72 4.46 18.08
CA ASN A 159 7.11 3.05 18.21
C ASN A 159 8.62 2.91 18.05
N THR A 160 9.31 2.54 19.11
CA THR A 160 10.77 2.32 19.12
C THR A 160 11.14 0.83 19.04
N ALA A 161 10.15 -0.06 19.11
CA ALA A 161 10.39 -1.50 19.12
C ALA A 161 10.52 -2.10 17.71
N TYR A 162 9.91 -1.47 16.71
CA TYR A 162 9.86 -1.98 15.35
C TYR A 162 10.22 -0.89 14.34
N PRO A 163 10.88 -1.26 13.23
CA PRO A 163 11.29 -0.28 12.22
C PRO A 163 10.09 0.30 11.46
N THR A 164 10.21 1.55 11.06
CA THR A 164 9.34 2.17 10.06
C THR A 164 9.96 2.02 8.70
N GLU A 165 9.24 1.43 7.76
CA GLU A 165 9.71 1.09 6.43
C GLU A 165 8.83 1.74 5.35
N THR A 166 9.44 2.14 4.23
CA THR A 166 8.70 2.44 3.00
C THR A 166 9.01 1.36 1.98
N THR A 167 7.99 0.62 1.58
CA THR A 167 8.14 -0.47 0.61
C THR A 167 8.12 0.08 -0.80
N ILE A 168 9.16 -0.17 -1.56
CA ILE A 168 9.23 0.25 -2.97
C ILE A 168 8.44 -0.74 -3.83
N PHE A 169 8.71 -2.03 -3.69
CA PHE A 169 7.97 -3.10 -4.37
C PHE A 169 8.05 -4.40 -3.58
N GLN A 170 7.12 -5.29 -3.84
CA GLN A 170 7.13 -6.68 -3.42
C GLN A 170 6.56 -7.51 -4.57
N LEU A 171 7.33 -8.46 -5.07
CA LEU A 171 6.97 -9.31 -6.20
C LEU A 171 7.24 -10.77 -5.87
N ALA A 172 6.41 -11.65 -6.39
CA ALA A 172 6.66 -13.08 -6.37
C ALA A 172 7.86 -13.39 -7.26
N VAL A 173 8.81 -14.13 -6.74
CA VAL A 173 9.91 -14.69 -7.52
C VAL A 173 9.40 -15.99 -8.14
N THR A 174 9.07 -15.94 -9.42
CA THR A 174 8.74 -17.14 -10.19
C THR A 174 9.98 -17.57 -10.94
N ASP A 175 10.69 -18.54 -10.37
CA ASP A 175 11.81 -19.12 -11.08
C ASP A 175 11.34 -20.16 -12.11
N LYS A 176 11.25 -19.73 -13.34
CA LYS A 176 11.05 -20.66 -14.48
C LYS A 176 12.37 -21.19 -15.06
N ALA A 177 13.53 -20.67 -14.61
CA ALA A 177 14.82 -20.94 -15.19
C ALA A 177 15.89 -21.42 -14.16
N GLY A 178 15.51 -21.67 -12.93
CA GLY A 178 16.46 -22.03 -11.85
C GLY A 178 17.28 -20.85 -11.35
N HIS A 179 16.90 -19.61 -11.66
CA HIS A 179 17.56 -18.42 -11.14
C HIS A 179 16.90 -17.98 -9.84
N ASP A 180 17.66 -17.96 -8.78
CA ASP A 180 17.29 -17.35 -7.53
C ASP A 180 17.51 -15.83 -7.63
N TYR A 181 16.55 -15.12 -8.21
CA TYR A 181 16.58 -13.65 -8.29
C TYR A 181 16.76 -12.98 -6.94
N TRP A 182 16.40 -13.65 -5.88
CA TRP A 182 16.60 -13.18 -4.53
C TRP A 182 18.08 -13.12 -4.13
N ASN A 183 18.91 -14.00 -4.66
CA ASN A 183 20.36 -13.96 -4.44
C ASN A 183 21.04 -12.89 -5.29
N ASP A 184 20.54 -12.62 -6.50
CA ASP A 184 21.09 -11.60 -7.38
C ASP A 184 20.90 -10.19 -6.79
N TYR A 185 19.84 -9.97 -6.03
CA TYR A 185 19.57 -8.70 -5.32
C TYR A 185 20.18 -8.63 -3.91
N ARG A 186 20.78 -9.69 -3.41
CA ARG A 186 21.55 -9.71 -2.17
C ARG A 186 22.96 -9.15 -2.31
N GLY A 187 23.38 -8.70 -3.50
CA GLY A 187 24.52 -7.84 -3.64
C GLY A 187 24.42 -6.68 -2.64
N GLU A 188 25.51 -6.13 -2.19
CA GLU A 188 25.70 -5.24 -1.04
C GLU A 188 24.72 -4.05 -0.85
N GLY A 189 23.80 -3.82 -1.76
CA GLY A 189 22.67 -2.91 -1.62
C GLY A 189 21.41 -3.69 -1.26
N LYS A 190 20.97 -3.63 -0.03
CA LYS A 190 19.67 -4.15 0.39
C LYS A 190 18.59 -3.40 -0.35
N ILE A 191 18.10 -3.93 -1.46
CA ILE A 191 16.86 -3.50 -2.07
C ILE A 191 15.78 -4.43 -1.52
N TRP A 192 14.91 -3.84 -0.73
CA TRP A 192 13.75 -4.50 -0.14
C TRP A 192 12.48 -3.90 -0.72
#